data_f3db33b13b450934b353e108aee649d0
#
_entry.id   f3db33b13b450934b353e108aee649d0
#
_cell.length_a   1.000
_cell.length_b   1.000
_cell.length_c   1.000
_cell.angle_alpha   90.00
_cell.angle_beta   90.00
_cell.angle_gamma   90.00
#
_symmetry.space_group_name_H-M   'P 1'
#
loop_
_entity.id
_entity.type
_entity.pdbx_description
1 polymer ?
#
loop_
_entity_poly.entity_id
_entity_poly.type
_entity_poly.pdbx_seq_one_letter_code
_entity_poly.pdbx_strand_id
1 'polypeptide(L)'
;RGQSLPDYMPCDEALTRVGIEPEGSGEKVALGPSDSNLRAVIVPGVGWDCISGWLNAKGTAASHIRQFGYDMEALPVDALSSSTNNARQIRDAIMAMERKDQAPNLVVIGYSKGAPDVLEAIVSYPEIHGHIAAVVSISGSIGGSPLANDATQSELNLLRHWPDAKCSEGDGGAIESLRPATR
;
A
#
# COMPACT_ATOMS: atom_id res chain seq x y z
N ARG A 1 -25.92 -6.04 -16.60
CA ARG A 1 -25.81 -4.79 -15.84
C ARG A 1 -24.57 -4.02 -16.36
N GLY A 2 -24.68 -2.74 -16.69
CA GLY A 2 -23.56 -1.94 -17.14
C GLY A 2 -23.68 -1.39 -18.56
N GLN A 3 -24.45 -2.03 -19.45
CA GLN A 3 -24.64 -1.59 -20.85
C GLN A 3 -25.31 -0.21 -20.99
N SER A 4 -25.91 0.29 -19.91
CA SER A 4 -26.50 1.64 -19.86
C SER A 4 -25.57 2.71 -19.28
N LEU A 5 -24.37 2.37 -18.87
CA LEU A 5 -23.39 3.33 -18.36
C LEU A 5 -22.70 4.04 -19.52
N PRO A 6 -22.44 5.35 -19.41
CA PRO A 6 -21.86 6.15 -20.49
C PRO A 6 -20.43 5.73 -20.87
N ASP A 7 -19.74 5.05 -19.99
CA ASP A 7 -18.37 4.53 -20.15
C ASP A 7 -18.33 3.01 -20.30
N TYR A 8 -19.48 2.37 -20.59
CA TYR A 8 -19.53 0.92 -20.79
C TYR A 8 -18.65 0.50 -21.96
N MET A 9 -17.80 -0.47 -21.68
CA MET A 9 -16.96 -1.15 -22.68
C MET A 9 -17.16 -2.66 -22.53
N PRO A 10 -17.29 -3.44 -23.65
CA PRO A 10 -17.30 -4.90 -23.58
C PRO A 10 -16.07 -5.44 -22.85
N CYS A 11 -16.22 -6.56 -22.11
CA CYS A 11 -15.11 -7.10 -21.32
C CYS A 11 -13.90 -7.52 -22.15
N ASP A 12 -14.11 -8.00 -23.36
CA ASP A 12 -13.05 -8.36 -24.29
C ASP A 12 -12.24 -7.15 -24.80
N GLU A 13 -12.87 -5.97 -24.89
CA GLU A 13 -12.18 -4.71 -25.18
C GLU A 13 -11.49 -4.13 -23.95
N ALA A 14 -12.21 -4.09 -22.79
CA ALA A 14 -11.70 -3.56 -21.54
C ALA A 14 -10.51 -4.37 -21.00
N LEU A 15 -10.49 -5.67 -21.25
CA LEU A 15 -9.45 -6.61 -20.83
C LEU A 15 -8.44 -6.91 -21.96
N THR A 16 -8.42 -6.09 -23.00
CA THR A 16 -7.42 -6.25 -24.06
C THR A 16 -6.01 -6.10 -23.51
N ARG A 17 -5.18 -7.07 -23.81
CA ARG A 17 -3.77 -7.07 -23.39
C ARG A 17 -3.03 -5.90 -24.05
N VAL A 18 -2.42 -5.06 -23.25
CA VAL A 18 -1.62 -3.92 -23.69
C VAL A 18 -0.17 -4.35 -23.85
N GLY A 19 0.26 -4.64 -25.06
CA GLY A 19 1.62 -5.07 -25.35
C GLY A 19 1.78 -6.59 -25.47
N ILE A 20 3.03 -7.02 -25.69
CA ILE A 20 3.40 -8.44 -25.80
C ILE A 20 3.87 -8.90 -24.43
N GLU A 21 3.01 -9.57 -23.72
CA GLU A 21 3.37 -10.23 -22.46
C GLU A 21 3.58 -11.72 -22.73
N PRO A 22 4.66 -12.33 -22.18
CA PRO A 22 4.83 -13.76 -22.26
C PRO A 22 3.71 -14.47 -21.51
N GLU A 23 3.31 -15.63 -22.02
CA GLU A 23 2.39 -16.49 -21.29
C GLU A 23 3.01 -16.89 -19.95
N GLY A 24 2.23 -16.81 -18.87
CA GLY A 24 2.66 -17.26 -17.56
C GLY A 24 2.88 -18.78 -17.57
N SER A 25 4.00 -19.25 -17.06
CA SER A 25 4.29 -20.69 -16.94
C SER A 25 3.39 -21.41 -15.94
N GLY A 26 2.73 -20.69 -15.04
CA GLY A 26 2.03 -21.24 -13.88
C GLY A 26 2.96 -21.80 -12.80
N GLU A 27 4.26 -21.77 -13.01
CA GLU A 27 5.25 -22.23 -12.05
C GLU A 27 5.52 -21.16 -10.98
N LYS A 28 5.87 -21.63 -9.78
CA LYS A 28 6.29 -20.72 -8.72
C LYS A 28 7.63 -20.09 -9.07
N VAL A 29 7.69 -18.76 -8.98
CA VAL A 29 8.94 -18.04 -9.20
C VAL A 29 9.94 -18.39 -8.10
N ALA A 30 11.11 -18.87 -8.48
CA ALA A 30 12.25 -19.05 -7.59
C ALA A 30 13.11 -17.79 -7.64
N LEU A 31 13.16 -17.04 -6.53
CA LEU A 31 13.90 -15.78 -6.46
C LEU A 31 15.41 -15.98 -6.22
N GLY A 32 15.83 -17.18 -5.82
CA GLY A 32 17.17 -17.40 -5.30
C GLY A 32 17.37 -16.80 -3.90
N PRO A 33 18.47 -17.14 -3.23
CA PRO A 33 18.77 -16.60 -1.91
C PRO A 33 19.02 -15.08 -1.99
N SER A 34 18.53 -14.34 -0.99
CA SER A 34 18.86 -12.91 -0.84
C SER A 34 20.31 -12.78 -0.40
N ASP A 35 21.10 -12.07 -1.18
CA ASP A 35 22.48 -11.64 -0.88
C ASP A 35 22.59 -10.14 -0.62
N SER A 36 21.46 -9.43 -0.66
CA SER A 36 21.40 -7.99 -0.46
C SER A 36 21.11 -7.62 1.00
N ASN A 37 21.59 -6.46 1.40
CA ASN A 37 21.22 -5.83 2.68
C ASN A 37 19.90 -5.03 2.59
N LEU A 38 19.11 -5.25 1.55
CA LEU A 38 17.83 -4.60 1.35
C LEU A 38 16.77 -5.22 2.26
N ARG A 39 15.99 -4.35 2.90
CA ARG A 39 14.80 -4.73 3.67
C ARG A 39 13.56 -4.16 3.00
N ALA A 40 12.57 -5.00 2.75
CA ALA A 40 11.30 -4.55 2.21
C ALA A 40 10.34 -4.13 3.34
N VAL A 41 9.73 -2.96 3.20
CA VAL A 41 8.67 -2.50 4.09
C VAL A 41 7.45 -2.14 3.27
N ILE A 42 6.26 -2.54 3.74
CA ILE A 42 5.01 -2.25 3.05
C ILE A 42 4.17 -1.24 3.83
N VAL A 43 3.72 -0.22 3.13
CA VAL A 43 2.70 0.72 3.61
C VAL A 43 1.35 0.27 3.04
N PRO A 44 0.43 -0.20 3.88
CA PRO A 44 -0.83 -0.79 3.44
C PRO A 44 -1.81 0.25 2.91
N GLY A 45 -2.87 -0.24 2.27
CA GLY A 45 -3.97 0.58 1.77
C GLY A 45 -4.99 0.96 2.83
N VAL A 46 -5.99 1.74 2.41
CA VAL A 46 -7.10 2.16 3.26
C VAL A 46 -7.83 0.95 3.88
N GLY A 47 -8.16 1.05 5.16
CA GLY A 47 -8.93 0.03 5.90
C GLY A 47 -8.18 -1.28 6.17
N TRP A 48 -6.90 -1.39 5.85
CA TRP A 48 -6.14 -2.63 6.02
C TRP A 48 -6.20 -3.18 7.45
N ASP A 49 -5.96 -2.35 8.45
CA ASP A 49 -5.95 -2.77 9.86
C ASP A 49 -7.33 -3.20 10.35
N CYS A 50 -8.40 -2.72 9.68
CA CYS A 50 -9.77 -3.11 9.99
C CYS A 50 -10.05 -4.56 9.58
N ILE A 51 -9.44 -5.04 8.50
CA ILE A 51 -9.74 -6.33 7.88
C ILE A 51 -8.59 -7.35 7.95
N SER A 52 -7.39 -6.90 8.35
CA SER A 52 -6.19 -7.75 8.36
C SER A 52 -6.31 -8.98 9.27
N GLY A 53 -7.05 -8.87 10.36
CA GLY A 53 -7.32 -10.00 11.24
C GLY A 53 -8.14 -11.11 10.58
N TRP A 54 -8.97 -10.76 9.62
CA TRP A 54 -9.82 -11.67 8.85
C TRP A 54 -9.10 -12.23 7.62
N LEU A 55 -8.26 -11.42 6.98
CA LEU A 55 -7.41 -11.84 5.88
C LEU A 55 -6.22 -12.63 6.44
N ASN A 56 -6.43 -13.92 6.61
CA ASN A 56 -5.42 -14.83 7.16
C ASN A 56 -4.14 -14.81 6.32
N ALA A 57 -3.14 -14.05 6.77
CA ALA A 57 -1.90 -13.75 6.05
C ALA A 57 -0.94 -14.95 5.88
N LYS A 58 -1.34 -16.16 6.27
CA LYS A 58 -0.49 -17.36 6.25
C LYS A 58 -0.11 -17.88 4.86
N GLY A 59 -0.63 -17.31 3.80
CA GLY A 59 -0.31 -17.70 2.41
C GLY A 59 0.11 -16.51 1.54
N THR A 60 0.52 -15.41 2.12
CA THR A 60 0.81 -14.16 1.42
C THR A 60 2.15 -14.18 0.68
N ALA A 61 2.33 -13.26 -0.26
CA ALA A 61 3.59 -13.00 -0.93
C ALA A 61 4.77 -12.86 0.04
N ALA A 62 4.54 -12.27 1.22
CA ALA A 62 5.53 -12.14 2.28
C ALA A 62 6.07 -13.49 2.78
N SER A 63 5.22 -14.50 2.94
CA SER A 63 5.67 -15.84 3.36
C SER A 63 6.47 -16.53 2.26
N HIS A 64 6.14 -16.26 0.99
CA HIS A 64 6.88 -16.80 -0.15
C HIS A 64 8.28 -16.18 -0.26
N ILE A 65 8.41 -14.88 -0.15
CA ILE A 65 9.71 -14.22 -0.29
C ILE A 65 10.64 -14.48 0.89
N ARG A 66 10.10 -14.67 2.12
CA ARG A 66 10.90 -15.01 3.30
C ARG A 66 11.66 -16.32 3.16
N GLN A 67 11.13 -17.31 2.44
CA GLN A 67 11.84 -18.57 2.21
C GLN A 67 13.15 -18.41 1.42
N PHE A 68 13.31 -17.30 0.71
CA PHE A 68 14.53 -16.93 -0.01
C PHE A 68 15.44 -15.96 0.78
N GLY A 69 15.11 -15.70 2.05
CA GLY A 69 15.90 -14.81 2.90
C GLY A 69 15.56 -13.32 2.77
N TYR A 70 14.50 -12.97 2.03
CA TYR A 70 14.02 -11.58 1.97
C TYR A 70 13.13 -11.30 3.18
N ASP A 71 13.46 -10.26 3.93
CA ASP A 71 12.63 -9.77 5.02
C ASP A 71 11.64 -8.73 4.52
N MET A 72 10.39 -8.86 4.97
CA MET A 72 9.33 -7.89 4.67
C MET A 72 8.42 -7.70 5.87
N GLU A 73 8.24 -6.45 6.28
CA GLU A 73 7.33 -6.08 7.35
C GLU A 73 6.38 -4.94 6.95
N ALA A 74 5.22 -4.87 7.60
CA ALA A 74 4.30 -3.76 7.40
C ALA A 74 4.69 -2.59 8.32
N LEU A 75 4.74 -1.38 7.76
CA LEU A 75 4.88 -0.17 8.57
C LEU A 75 3.55 0.13 9.29
N PRO A 76 3.62 0.51 10.58
CA PRO A 76 2.45 0.87 11.35
C PRO A 76 1.94 2.26 10.93
N VAL A 77 0.89 2.28 10.14
CA VAL A 77 0.17 3.50 9.75
C VAL A 77 -1.31 3.34 10.04
N ASP A 78 -1.99 4.43 10.33
CA ASP A 78 -3.43 4.43 10.55
C ASP A 78 -4.18 4.32 9.23
N ALA A 79 -4.79 3.18 8.96
CA ALA A 79 -5.40 2.88 7.66
C ALA A 79 -6.61 3.76 7.30
N LEU A 80 -7.18 4.51 8.26
CA LEU A 80 -8.29 5.45 8.05
C LEU A 80 -7.86 6.93 8.11
N SER A 81 -6.55 7.19 8.25
CA SER A 81 -5.99 8.55 8.34
C SER A 81 -5.69 9.18 6.98
N SER A 82 -5.48 10.50 7.02
CA SER A 82 -4.96 11.26 5.89
C SER A 82 -3.57 10.79 5.47
N SER A 83 -3.19 11.09 4.22
CA SER A 83 -1.83 10.88 3.76
C SER A 83 -0.81 11.71 4.53
N THR A 84 -1.17 12.92 4.94
CA THR A 84 -0.30 13.80 5.75
C THR A 84 0.01 13.18 7.12
N ASN A 85 -1.00 12.62 7.80
CA ASN A 85 -0.76 11.94 9.06
C ASN A 85 0.08 10.67 8.87
N ASN A 86 -0.24 9.86 7.86
CA ASN A 86 0.49 8.64 7.57
C ASN A 86 1.93 8.92 7.10
N ALA A 87 2.17 9.99 6.35
CA ALA A 87 3.52 10.41 5.97
C ALA A 87 4.41 10.66 7.19
N ARG A 88 3.88 11.30 8.23
CA ARG A 88 4.59 11.48 9.50
C ARG A 88 4.89 10.14 10.18
N GLN A 89 3.90 9.24 10.24
CA GLN A 89 4.08 7.91 10.83
C GLN A 89 5.12 7.08 10.07
N ILE A 90 5.12 7.16 8.72
CA ILE A 90 6.14 6.51 7.87
C ILE A 90 7.53 7.05 8.21
N ARG A 91 7.70 8.38 8.26
CA ARG A 91 8.96 9.00 8.67
C ARG A 91 9.42 8.49 10.03
N ASP A 92 8.55 8.52 11.03
CA ASP A 92 8.87 8.12 12.40
C ASP A 92 9.27 6.65 12.48
N ALA A 93 8.59 5.77 11.72
CA ALA A 93 8.91 4.36 11.65
C ALA A 93 10.28 4.12 11.00
N ILE A 94 10.59 4.76 9.86
CA ILE A 94 11.89 4.66 9.17
C ILE A 94 13.02 5.14 10.09
N MET A 95 12.87 6.30 10.72
CA MET A 95 13.87 6.83 11.64
C MET A 95 14.01 5.97 12.92
N ALA A 96 12.98 5.23 13.31
CA ALA A 96 13.08 4.27 14.40
C ALA A 96 13.87 3.00 14.00
N MET A 97 13.77 2.58 12.74
CA MET A 97 14.56 1.47 12.19
C MET A 97 16.05 1.82 12.13
N GLU A 98 16.39 3.02 11.66
CA GLU A 98 17.77 3.51 11.64
C GLU A 98 18.47 3.37 12.99
N ARG A 99 17.79 3.77 14.07
CA ARG A 99 18.35 3.68 15.42
C ARG A 99 18.63 2.26 15.89
N LYS A 100 17.96 1.26 15.32
CA LYS A 100 18.14 -0.17 15.69
C LYS A 100 19.19 -0.87 14.86
N ASP A 101 19.22 -0.63 13.56
CA ASP A 101 19.90 -1.49 12.57
C ASP A 101 21.00 -0.80 11.75
N GLN A 102 21.51 0.36 12.18
CA GLN A 102 22.56 1.12 11.47
C GLN A 102 22.25 1.35 9.98
N ALA A 103 21.19 2.11 9.71
CA ALA A 103 20.78 2.57 8.38
C ALA A 103 20.43 1.44 7.39
N PRO A 104 19.25 0.82 7.54
CA PRO A 104 18.78 -0.18 6.58
C PRO A 104 18.52 0.48 5.22
N ASN A 105 18.94 -0.19 4.14
CA ASN A 105 18.51 0.15 2.79
C ASN A 105 17.10 -0.38 2.57
N LEU A 106 16.10 0.50 2.63
CA LEU A 106 14.71 0.13 2.53
C LEU A 106 14.20 0.13 1.10
N VAL A 107 13.51 -0.93 0.72
CA VAL A 107 12.57 -0.91 -0.41
C VAL A 107 11.19 -0.65 0.16
N VAL A 108 10.66 0.55 -0.07
CA VAL A 108 9.36 0.96 0.47
C VAL A 108 8.27 0.66 -0.56
N ILE A 109 7.35 -0.22 -0.19
CA ILE A 109 6.26 -0.67 -1.06
C ILE A 109 4.97 0.01 -0.60
N GLY A 110 4.43 0.90 -1.42
CA GLY A 110 3.12 1.51 -1.19
C GLY A 110 2.02 0.71 -1.89
N TYR A 111 1.07 0.16 -1.14
CA TYR A 111 -0.08 -0.54 -1.70
C TYR A 111 -1.33 0.35 -1.64
N SER A 112 -2.04 0.49 -2.77
CA SER A 112 -3.28 1.28 -2.86
C SER A 112 -3.07 2.71 -2.33
N LYS A 113 -3.80 3.14 -1.29
CA LYS A 113 -3.58 4.42 -0.59
C LYS A 113 -2.18 4.54 0.01
N GLY A 114 -1.53 3.45 0.37
CA GLY A 114 -0.15 3.49 0.88
C GLY A 114 0.84 4.08 -0.11
N ALA A 115 0.59 4.04 -1.42
CA ALA A 115 1.48 4.66 -2.40
C ALA A 115 1.50 6.20 -2.29
N PRO A 116 0.37 6.93 -2.33
CA PRO A 116 0.39 8.37 -2.08
C PRO A 116 0.89 8.74 -0.68
N ASP A 117 0.67 7.91 0.35
CA ASP A 117 1.20 8.14 1.69
C ASP A 117 2.74 8.13 1.70
N VAL A 118 3.36 7.16 0.99
CA VAL A 118 4.81 7.08 0.81
C VAL A 118 5.35 8.26 0.03
N LEU A 119 4.69 8.64 -1.06
CA LEU A 119 5.13 9.79 -1.86
C LEU A 119 5.09 11.09 -1.06
N GLU A 120 4.03 11.28 -0.26
CA GLU A 120 3.92 12.45 0.61
C GLU A 120 4.99 12.43 1.71
N ALA A 121 5.33 11.26 2.26
CA ALA A 121 6.42 11.13 3.22
C ALA A 121 7.77 11.53 2.60
N ILE A 122 8.06 11.08 1.38
CA ILE A 122 9.29 11.44 0.67
C ILE A 122 9.37 12.93 0.40
N VAL A 123 8.29 13.55 -0.04
CA VAL A 123 8.27 14.99 -0.36
C VAL A 123 8.38 15.84 0.91
N SER A 124 7.68 15.45 1.98
CA SER A 124 7.56 16.26 3.20
C SER A 124 8.73 16.06 4.17
N TYR A 125 9.44 14.93 4.10
CA TYR A 125 10.46 14.55 5.08
C TYR A 125 11.78 14.12 4.40
N PRO A 126 12.60 15.08 3.90
CA PRO A 126 13.86 14.78 3.21
C PRO A 126 14.84 13.94 4.02
N GLU A 127 14.74 13.97 5.35
CA GLU A 127 15.62 13.21 6.25
C GLU A 127 15.55 11.69 6.05
N ILE A 128 14.45 11.18 5.48
CA ILE A 128 14.32 9.73 5.24
C ILE A 128 14.96 9.27 3.91
N HIS A 129 15.34 10.19 3.03
CA HIS A 129 15.85 9.84 1.69
C HIS A 129 17.06 8.91 1.72
N GLY A 130 17.99 9.16 2.65
CA GLY A 130 19.20 8.35 2.80
C GLY A 130 18.97 6.90 3.22
N HIS A 131 17.75 6.56 3.65
CA HIS A 131 17.37 5.22 4.11
C HIS A 131 16.58 4.43 3.06
N ILE A 132 16.15 5.09 1.97
CA ILE A 132 15.28 4.50 0.95
C ILE A 132 16.09 4.21 -0.31
N ALA A 133 16.29 2.93 -0.61
CA ALA A 133 16.95 2.49 -1.83
C ALA A 133 16.00 2.52 -3.05
N ALA A 134 14.72 2.20 -2.83
CA ALA A 134 13.72 2.19 -3.89
C ALA A 134 12.30 2.36 -3.33
N VAL A 135 11.41 2.85 -4.19
CA VAL A 135 9.96 2.91 -3.93
C VAL A 135 9.23 2.10 -4.98
N VAL A 136 8.33 1.24 -4.55
CA VAL A 136 7.48 0.42 -5.41
C VAL A 136 6.02 0.76 -5.14
N SER A 137 5.27 1.11 -6.17
CA SER A 137 3.83 1.34 -6.07
C SER A 137 3.07 0.13 -6.61
N ILE A 138 2.25 -0.49 -5.77
CA ILE A 138 1.38 -1.60 -6.16
C ILE A 138 -0.07 -1.11 -6.11
N SER A 139 -0.72 -1.07 -7.27
CA SER A 139 -2.10 -0.57 -7.41
C SER A 139 -2.31 0.79 -6.72
N GLY A 140 -1.30 1.67 -6.79
CA GLY A 140 -1.25 2.92 -6.04
C GLY A 140 -2.22 3.96 -6.55
N SER A 141 -3.03 4.51 -5.65
CA SER A 141 -3.99 5.59 -5.94
C SER A 141 -3.30 6.96 -5.99
N ILE A 142 -2.21 7.10 -6.78
CA ILE A 142 -1.36 8.30 -6.80
C ILE A 142 -2.13 9.53 -7.25
N GLY A 143 -2.94 9.38 -8.31
CA GLY A 143 -3.84 10.43 -8.81
C GLY A 143 -5.20 10.48 -8.10
N GLY A 144 -5.33 9.81 -6.97
CA GLY A 144 -6.60 9.66 -6.26
C GLY A 144 -7.48 8.55 -6.85
N SER A 145 -8.71 8.50 -6.35
CA SER A 145 -9.74 7.57 -6.81
C SER A 145 -11.06 8.31 -7.00
N PRO A 146 -11.72 8.22 -8.17
CA PRO A 146 -13.05 8.81 -8.37
C PRO A 146 -14.08 8.32 -7.35
N LEU A 147 -13.95 7.09 -6.85
CA LEU A 147 -14.82 6.56 -5.80
C LEU A 147 -14.80 7.38 -4.52
N ALA A 148 -13.70 8.08 -4.24
CA ALA A 148 -13.58 8.94 -3.06
C ALA A 148 -14.43 10.22 -3.15
N ASN A 149 -14.93 10.58 -4.34
CA ASN A 149 -15.84 11.72 -4.48
C ASN A 149 -17.23 11.41 -3.91
N ASP A 150 -17.66 10.15 -4.02
CA ASP A 150 -18.98 9.70 -3.61
C ASP A 150 -18.97 9.01 -2.23
N ALA A 151 -17.78 8.65 -1.73
CA ALA A 151 -17.60 8.04 -0.42
C ALA A 151 -17.52 9.06 0.70
N THR A 152 -17.97 8.68 1.88
CA THR A 152 -17.84 9.47 3.11
C THR A 152 -16.93 8.79 4.13
N GLN A 153 -16.27 9.59 4.96
CA GLN A 153 -15.46 9.05 6.05
C GLN A 153 -16.32 8.25 7.05
N SER A 154 -17.59 8.61 7.21
CA SER A 154 -18.52 7.88 8.08
C SER A 154 -18.79 6.46 7.58
N GLU A 155 -18.92 6.27 6.26
CA GLU A 155 -19.04 4.93 5.66
C GLU A 155 -17.76 4.12 5.87
N LEU A 156 -16.61 4.72 5.68
CA LEU A 156 -15.33 4.07 5.92
C LEU A 156 -15.16 3.67 7.40
N ASN A 157 -15.62 4.51 8.32
CA ASN A 157 -15.55 4.24 9.76
C ASN A 157 -16.40 3.02 10.18
N LEU A 158 -17.38 2.58 9.36
CA LEU A 158 -18.12 1.34 9.62
C LEU A 158 -17.20 0.12 9.64
N LEU A 159 -16.08 0.15 8.93
CA LEU A 159 -15.08 -0.93 8.95
C LEU A 159 -14.54 -1.21 10.36
N ARG A 160 -14.52 -0.20 11.25
CA ARG A 160 -14.08 -0.35 12.65
C ARG A 160 -15.00 -1.26 13.48
N HIS A 161 -16.23 -1.46 13.03
CA HIS A 161 -17.22 -2.32 13.68
C HIS A 161 -17.23 -3.74 13.11
N TRP A 162 -16.32 -4.03 12.17
CA TRP A 162 -16.17 -5.38 11.65
C TRP A 162 -15.65 -6.32 12.74
N PRO A 163 -16.09 -7.60 12.78
CA PRO A 163 -15.57 -8.56 13.74
C PRO A 163 -14.03 -8.61 13.68
N ASP A 164 -13.39 -8.55 14.86
CA ASP A 164 -11.92 -8.54 15.02
C ASP A 164 -11.18 -7.35 14.39
N ALA A 165 -11.87 -6.30 13.98
CA ALA A 165 -11.22 -5.06 13.51
C ALA A 165 -10.36 -4.44 14.62
N LYS A 166 -9.12 -4.06 14.27
CA LYS A 166 -8.15 -3.42 15.18
C LYS A 166 -7.71 -2.05 14.67
N CYS A 167 -8.49 -1.44 13.81
CA CYS A 167 -8.14 -0.16 13.21
C CYS A 167 -8.55 1.03 14.07
N SER A 168 -7.68 2.03 14.05
CA SER A 168 -7.92 3.36 14.60
C SER A 168 -8.60 4.24 13.55
N GLU A 169 -9.37 5.23 14.01
CA GLU A 169 -9.90 6.29 13.13
C GLU A 169 -8.79 7.21 12.61
N GLY A 170 -7.72 7.33 13.39
CA GLY A 170 -6.67 8.28 13.13
C GLY A 170 -7.21 9.71 13.12
N ASP A 171 -6.83 10.50 12.11
CA ASP A 171 -7.37 11.85 11.90
C ASP A 171 -8.63 11.87 11.01
N GLY A 172 -9.10 10.71 10.56
CA GLY A 172 -10.31 10.58 9.75
C GLY A 172 -10.19 11.15 8.33
N GLY A 173 -8.99 11.40 7.82
CA GLY A 173 -8.76 12.07 6.54
C GLY A 173 -8.53 11.16 5.33
N ALA A 174 -8.77 9.84 5.45
CA ALA A 174 -8.43 8.90 4.39
C ALA A 174 -9.17 9.16 3.07
N ILE A 175 -10.49 9.40 3.13
CA ILE A 175 -11.31 9.65 1.94
C ILE A 175 -10.89 10.96 1.28
N GLU A 176 -10.70 12.03 2.04
CA GLU A 176 -10.27 13.33 1.50
C GLU A 176 -8.92 13.21 0.79
N SER A 177 -7.98 12.47 1.38
CA SER A 177 -6.66 12.21 0.78
C SER A 177 -6.72 11.41 -0.51
N LEU A 178 -7.80 10.69 -0.78
CA LEU A 178 -7.99 9.89 -2.01
C LEU A 178 -8.78 10.62 -3.09
N ARG A 179 -9.33 11.80 -2.83
CA ARG A 179 -10.04 12.55 -3.87
C ARG A 179 -9.08 13.03 -4.95
N PRO A 180 -9.43 12.88 -6.26
CA PRO A 180 -8.58 13.37 -7.34
C PRO A 180 -8.26 14.87 -7.26
N ALA A 181 -9.17 15.68 -6.70
CA ALA A 181 -8.95 17.12 -6.50
C ALA A 181 -7.91 17.45 -5.43
N THR A 182 -7.58 16.50 -4.56
CA THR A 182 -6.58 16.64 -3.49
C THR A 182 -5.19 16.19 -3.95
N ARG A 183 -5.12 15.44 -5.06
CA ARG A 183 -3.90 14.85 -5.67
C ARG A 183 -3.51 15.60 -6.96
#